data_8cf2885acbf17ae06edb8ff68b10a85f
#
_entry.id   8cf2885acbf17ae06edb8ff68b10a85f
#
_cell.length_a   1.000
_cell.length_b   1.000
_cell.length_c   1.000
_cell.angle_alpha   90.00
_cell.angle_beta   90.00
_cell.angle_gamma   90.00
#
_symmetry.space_group_name_H-M   'P 1'
#
loop_
_entity.id
_entity.type
_entity.pdbx_description
1 polymer ?
#
loop_
_entity_poly.entity_id
_entity_poly.type
_entity_poly.pdbx_seq_one_letter_code
_entity_poly.pdbx_strand_id
1 'polypeptide(L)'
;MGLMELKLEDKDKQSSKIVAEDTRVVIRTPKANTTKKASRSCKSCFNRGNYEPIDSVVGHETHLTYYRIVSCSINIEGYVHLSVVSSQHDNKLMSFEGNPLNMSIEQARDFLHGLRVKAGIPRARKLKVLVNPVGGQGNAIRYYNERVFPILRSSGCTVDLQMLEYKLHAFDIAKEMDLSYDAIVCVSGDGAVHEVLNGFLHHQNPIKAIQTPLCPIPAGSGNSLSLCLLGLEEGFDISLATLNAIKGHAMPLDLFSIMQGNKRTLSYLTQATGLMADLDIGTEDMRWLGDTRFVIGYVRSLVRNAPCPCEIYIKVEHDDKNQMVNWVRERHLDTPVPVPQYTGSELPKVQYPNGPEFDWEKVSDDISYLYAGQVPWVSRDLKQFPVSMPNDGFIDVAVQLNVSRMQKIKAMDGAENGAMFFDDSLKYYKAKAYHFKPLQTDGYISIDGESAPILPFTVEIMPSLARVLSPYYTWNNQF
;
A
#
# COMPACT_ATOMS: atom_id res chain seq x y z
N MET A 1 -8.47 29.11 -21.89
CA MET A 1 -7.07 29.55 -21.67
C MET A 1 -6.24 29.01 -22.81
N GLY A 2 -5.39 29.83 -23.48
CA GLY A 2 -4.57 29.34 -24.58
C GLY A 2 -3.54 28.33 -24.07
N LEU A 3 -3.22 27.32 -24.88
CA LEU A 3 -2.17 26.35 -24.63
C LEU A 3 -0.85 27.08 -24.36
N MET A 4 -0.31 26.96 -23.15
CA MET A 4 1.00 27.51 -22.83
C MET A 4 2.07 26.48 -23.19
N GLU A 5 3.08 26.93 -23.92
CA GLU A 5 4.16 26.11 -24.47
C GLU A 5 5.51 26.65 -24.07
N LEU A 6 6.37 25.79 -23.50
CA LEU A 6 7.76 26.08 -23.19
C LEU A 6 8.67 25.25 -24.11
N LYS A 7 9.56 25.90 -24.84
CA LYS A 7 10.64 25.25 -25.62
C LYS A 7 11.94 25.40 -24.86
N LEU A 8 12.65 24.30 -24.70
CA LEU A 8 13.97 24.26 -24.05
C LEU A 8 15.04 23.86 -25.07
N GLU A 9 16.21 24.47 -24.98
CA GLU A 9 17.42 24.02 -25.68
C GLU A 9 18.46 23.58 -24.63
N ASP A 10 18.90 22.31 -24.73
CA ASP A 10 19.92 21.76 -23.86
C ASP A 10 21.33 22.16 -24.31
N LYS A 11 22.36 21.72 -23.57
CA LYS A 11 23.77 21.99 -23.88
C LYS A 11 24.26 21.40 -25.20
N ASP A 12 23.55 20.35 -25.69
CA ASP A 12 23.85 19.66 -26.96
C ASP A 12 22.99 20.21 -28.12
N LYS A 13 22.36 21.36 -27.93
CA LYS A 13 21.46 22.04 -28.90
C LYS A 13 20.27 21.20 -29.33
N GLN A 14 19.85 20.23 -28.48
CA GLN A 14 18.61 19.52 -28.69
C GLN A 14 17.46 20.32 -28.09
N SER A 15 16.36 20.41 -28.80
CA SER A 15 15.20 21.16 -28.33
C SER A 15 14.09 20.24 -27.84
N SER A 16 13.58 20.50 -26.66
CA SER A 16 12.40 19.86 -26.09
C SER A 16 11.25 20.86 -26.01
N LYS A 17 10.03 20.40 -26.29
CA LYS A 17 8.83 21.22 -26.21
C LYS A 17 7.91 20.65 -25.14
N ILE A 18 7.55 21.47 -24.16
CA ILE A 18 6.67 21.10 -23.05
C ILE A 18 5.38 21.88 -23.23
N VAL A 19 4.25 21.17 -23.37
CA VAL A 19 2.92 21.76 -23.52
C VAL A 19 2.08 21.37 -22.33
N ALA A 20 1.58 22.37 -21.60
CA ALA A 20 0.65 22.16 -20.50
C ALA A 20 -0.77 22.24 -21.02
N GLU A 21 -1.46 21.09 -21.06
CA GLU A 21 -2.89 20.99 -21.39
C GLU A 21 -3.74 21.07 -20.10
N ASP A 22 -5.06 20.97 -20.19
CA ASP A 22 -5.91 21.10 -19.01
C ASP A 22 -5.72 19.95 -18.01
N THR A 23 -5.57 18.73 -18.50
CA THR A 23 -5.50 17.51 -17.68
C THR A 23 -4.15 16.78 -17.71
N ARG A 24 -3.26 17.13 -18.64
CA ARG A 24 -1.99 16.44 -18.87
C ARG A 24 -0.89 17.37 -19.37
N VAL A 25 0.34 16.86 -19.37
CA VAL A 25 1.51 17.49 -19.97
C VAL A 25 1.98 16.66 -21.15
N VAL A 26 2.26 17.32 -22.27
CA VAL A 26 2.82 16.69 -23.47
C VAL A 26 4.24 17.16 -23.63
N ILE A 27 5.19 16.23 -23.70
CA ILE A 27 6.60 16.52 -23.92
C ILE A 27 6.99 15.97 -25.29
N ARG A 28 7.47 16.86 -26.18
CA ARG A 28 7.95 16.53 -27.52
C ARG A 28 9.47 16.65 -27.55
N THR A 29 10.15 15.58 -27.92
CA THR A 29 11.60 15.58 -28.11
C THR A 29 11.97 15.31 -29.55
N PRO A 30 13.12 15.84 -30.08
CA PRO A 30 13.58 15.55 -31.43
C PRO A 30 13.91 14.07 -31.60
N LYS A 31 13.87 13.58 -32.84
CA LYS A 31 14.29 12.20 -33.17
C LYS A 31 15.76 12.03 -32.77
N ALA A 32 16.06 11.13 -31.86
CA ALA A 32 17.43 10.67 -31.68
C ALA A 32 17.87 10.00 -32.99
N ASN A 33 18.97 10.48 -33.60
CA ASN A 33 19.63 9.80 -34.71
C ASN A 33 20.24 8.50 -34.19
N THR A 34 19.43 7.44 -34.07
CA THR A 34 19.92 6.09 -33.70
C THR A 34 20.42 5.37 -34.92
N THR A 35 21.70 5.59 -35.24
CA THR A 35 22.50 4.58 -35.90
C THR A 35 23.05 3.60 -34.87
N LYS A 36 22.25 2.67 -34.37
CA LYS A 36 22.72 1.41 -33.78
C LYS A 36 21.66 0.31 -34.05
N LYS A 37 22.16 -0.75 -34.71
CA LYS A 37 21.42 -1.94 -35.12
C LYS A 37 20.69 -2.60 -33.94
N ALA A 38 19.36 -2.71 -34.08
CA ALA A 38 18.54 -3.57 -33.23
C ALA A 38 18.87 -5.04 -33.51
N SER A 39 19.29 -5.79 -32.51
CA SER A 39 19.32 -7.23 -32.54
C SER A 39 17.90 -7.76 -32.33
N ARG A 40 17.45 -8.60 -33.27
CA ARG A 40 16.17 -9.32 -33.23
C ARG A 40 16.16 -10.31 -32.08
N SER A 41 15.11 -10.31 -31.27
CA SER A 41 14.66 -11.56 -30.60
C SER A 41 13.20 -11.46 -30.14
N CYS A 42 12.49 -12.39 -30.69
CA CYS A 42 11.32 -13.16 -30.21
C CYS A 42 9.99 -12.49 -29.97
N LYS A 43 9.09 -12.74 -30.95
CA LYS A 43 7.63 -12.73 -30.80
C LYS A 43 7.19 -14.01 -30.10
N SER A 44 6.34 -13.94 -29.07
CA SER A 44 5.15 -14.82 -28.97
C SER A 44 4.26 -14.44 -27.78
N CYS A 45 2.96 -14.27 -28.11
CA CYS A 45 1.75 -14.62 -27.35
C CYS A 45 1.46 -13.93 -25.99
N PHE A 46 0.49 -13.01 -25.92
CA PHE A 46 -0.92 -13.34 -25.65
C PHE A 46 -1.79 -12.07 -25.76
N ASN A 47 -2.87 -12.25 -26.50
CA ASN A 47 -3.94 -11.29 -26.72
C ASN A 47 -4.88 -11.30 -25.52
N ARG A 48 -5.15 -10.13 -24.88
CA ARG A 48 -6.38 -9.91 -24.13
C ARG A 48 -6.60 -8.42 -23.81
N GLY A 49 -7.80 -7.95 -24.19
CA GLY A 49 -8.51 -6.83 -23.57
C GLY A 49 -8.06 -5.44 -23.99
N ASN A 50 -8.88 -4.79 -24.82
CA ASN A 50 -8.78 -3.37 -25.16
C ASN A 50 -8.96 -2.50 -23.91
N TYR A 51 -7.83 -2.13 -23.28
CA TYR A 51 -7.70 -0.89 -22.53
C TYR A 51 -6.57 -0.13 -23.21
N GLU A 52 -6.91 0.95 -23.93
CA GLU A 52 -5.87 1.88 -24.38
C GLU A 52 -5.29 2.55 -23.13
N PRO A 53 -3.99 2.40 -22.84
CA PRO A 53 -3.34 3.23 -21.84
C PRO A 53 -3.47 4.68 -22.32
N ILE A 54 -3.85 5.59 -21.42
CA ILE A 54 -3.96 7.03 -21.67
C ILE A 54 -2.61 7.63 -22.15
N ASP A 55 -1.55 6.86 -22.12
CA ASP A 55 -0.20 7.19 -22.57
C ASP A 55 0.10 6.51 -23.93
N SER A 56 -0.44 7.00 -25.03
CA SER A 56 -0.07 6.51 -26.36
C SER A 56 1.15 7.26 -26.92
N VAL A 57 2.14 6.50 -27.36
CA VAL A 57 3.31 7.05 -28.07
C VAL A 57 2.91 7.33 -29.52
N VAL A 58 2.66 8.57 -29.86
CA VAL A 58 2.58 9.01 -31.25
C VAL A 58 3.89 9.69 -31.58
N GLY A 59 4.85 8.96 -32.13
CA GLY A 59 6.16 9.46 -32.51
C GLY A 59 7.06 9.80 -31.30
N HIS A 60 7.52 11.04 -31.18
CA HIS A 60 8.40 11.53 -30.10
C HIS A 60 7.64 12.31 -29.02
N GLU A 61 6.38 12.04 -28.83
CA GLU A 61 5.54 12.70 -27.83
C GLU A 61 5.37 11.79 -26.62
N THR A 62 5.56 12.35 -25.42
CA THR A 62 5.28 11.72 -24.14
C THR A 62 4.10 12.44 -23.50
N HIS A 63 3.00 11.75 -23.28
CA HIS A 63 1.83 12.26 -22.58
C HIS A 63 1.89 11.83 -21.13
N LEU A 64 1.76 12.76 -20.19
CA LEU A 64 1.89 12.52 -18.76
C LEU A 64 0.78 13.19 -17.98
N THR A 65 0.24 12.51 -16.99
CA THR A 65 -0.60 13.17 -16.00
C THR A 65 0.25 14.12 -15.15
N TYR A 66 -0.34 15.18 -14.60
CA TYR A 66 0.37 16.10 -13.72
C TYR A 66 0.97 15.43 -12.50
N TYR A 67 0.33 14.36 -12.02
CA TYR A 67 0.84 13.57 -10.88
C TYR A 67 2.24 13.00 -11.12
N ARG A 68 2.60 12.68 -12.38
CA ARG A 68 3.90 12.11 -12.76
C ARG A 68 5.06 13.12 -12.81
N ILE A 69 4.80 14.42 -12.63
CA ILE A 69 5.84 15.44 -12.53
C ILE A 69 6.45 15.39 -11.13
N VAL A 70 7.74 15.09 -11.03
CA VAL A 70 8.49 14.99 -9.77
C VAL A 70 8.92 16.36 -9.28
N SER A 71 9.52 17.14 -10.16
CA SER A 71 9.99 18.49 -9.88
C SER A 71 9.99 19.36 -11.14
N CYS A 72 9.83 20.65 -10.95
CA CYS A 72 10.06 21.65 -11.96
C CYS A 72 10.62 22.91 -11.30
N SER A 73 11.72 23.45 -11.85
CA SER A 73 12.41 24.61 -11.31
C SER A 73 13.14 25.38 -12.41
N ILE A 74 13.50 26.63 -12.12
CA ILE A 74 14.35 27.46 -12.94
C ILE A 74 15.39 28.11 -12.03
N ASN A 75 16.66 28.03 -12.38
CA ASN A 75 17.72 28.63 -11.58
C ASN A 75 17.86 30.16 -11.83
N ILE A 76 18.79 30.81 -11.15
CA ILE A 76 19.02 32.26 -11.27
C ILE A 76 19.53 32.67 -12.66
N GLU A 77 20.17 31.76 -13.37
CA GLU A 77 20.70 31.94 -14.73
C GLU A 77 19.61 31.71 -15.80
N GLY A 78 18.42 31.30 -15.40
CA GLY A 78 17.29 31.01 -16.29
C GLY A 78 17.30 29.59 -16.85
N TYR A 79 18.15 28.70 -16.36
CA TYR A 79 18.19 27.29 -16.79
C TYR A 79 17.06 26.50 -16.11
N VAL A 80 16.23 25.86 -16.92
CA VAL A 80 15.05 25.09 -16.49
C VAL A 80 15.41 23.64 -16.26
N HIS A 81 14.86 23.06 -15.20
CA HIS A 81 14.88 21.63 -14.89
C HIS A 81 13.44 21.13 -14.71
N LEU A 82 13.07 20.09 -15.45
CA LEU A 82 11.80 19.36 -15.31
C LEU A 82 12.12 17.89 -15.17
N SER A 83 11.65 17.26 -14.09
CA SER A 83 11.80 15.81 -13.89
C SER A 83 10.42 15.15 -13.78
N VAL A 84 10.27 14.02 -14.47
CA VAL A 84 9.01 13.29 -14.57
C VAL A 84 9.26 11.78 -14.44
N VAL A 85 8.25 11.04 -13.99
CA VAL A 85 8.19 9.56 -14.06
C VAL A 85 7.41 9.18 -15.31
N SER A 86 8.06 8.58 -16.29
CA SER A 86 7.45 8.25 -17.59
C SER A 86 7.06 6.80 -17.68
N SER A 87 5.77 6.52 -17.91
CA SER A 87 5.24 5.17 -18.16
C SER A 87 5.83 4.52 -19.42
N GLN A 88 6.12 5.34 -20.43
CA GLN A 88 6.74 4.88 -21.69
C GLN A 88 8.17 4.35 -21.51
N HIS A 89 8.81 4.66 -20.37
CA HIS A 89 10.16 4.25 -20.02
C HIS A 89 10.16 3.39 -18.75
N ASP A 90 9.21 2.51 -18.62
CA ASP A 90 9.11 1.56 -17.49
C ASP A 90 9.05 2.32 -16.13
N ASN A 91 8.27 3.40 -16.09
CA ASN A 91 8.14 4.29 -14.94
C ASN A 91 9.48 4.80 -14.38
N LYS A 92 10.49 5.03 -15.26
CA LYS A 92 11.76 5.62 -14.87
C LYS A 92 11.67 7.14 -14.78
N LEU A 93 12.55 7.69 -13.94
CA LEU A 93 12.79 9.14 -13.88
C LEU A 93 13.43 9.60 -15.18
N MET A 94 12.83 10.61 -15.78
CA MET A 94 13.37 11.35 -16.92
C MET A 94 13.53 12.81 -16.54
N SER A 95 14.60 13.44 -17.03
CA SER A 95 14.86 14.87 -16.82
C SER A 95 14.96 15.60 -18.16
N PHE A 96 14.35 16.76 -18.21
CA PHE A 96 14.41 17.70 -19.33
C PHE A 96 14.99 18.99 -18.80
N GLU A 97 16.05 19.46 -19.44
CA GLU A 97 16.82 20.61 -18.98
C GLU A 97 17.14 21.53 -20.16
N GLY A 98 17.23 22.82 -19.92
CA GLY A 98 17.66 23.76 -20.97
C GLY A 98 17.27 25.20 -20.71
N ASN A 99 17.71 26.07 -21.61
CA ASN A 99 17.32 27.47 -21.62
C ASN A 99 15.99 27.63 -22.36
N PRO A 100 15.08 28.50 -21.88
CA PRO A 100 13.84 28.81 -22.62
C PRO A 100 14.17 29.55 -23.94
N LEU A 101 13.59 29.04 -25.04
CA LEU A 101 13.80 29.60 -26.37
C LEU A 101 12.71 30.57 -26.84
N ASN A 102 11.49 30.39 -26.38
CA ASN A 102 10.30 31.04 -26.91
C ASN A 102 9.64 32.02 -25.93
N MET A 103 10.27 32.25 -24.78
CA MET A 103 9.74 33.15 -23.75
C MET A 103 10.88 33.72 -22.88
N SER A 104 10.60 34.81 -22.16
CA SER A 104 11.53 35.38 -21.19
C SER A 104 11.70 34.46 -19.96
N ILE A 105 12.75 34.67 -19.18
CA ILE A 105 13.00 33.95 -17.91
C ILE A 105 11.81 34.12 -16.95
N GLU A 106 11.22 35.30 -16.90
CA GLU A 106 10.05 35.60 -16.06
C GLU A 106 8.83 34.82 -16.50
N GLN A 107 8.51 34.81 -17.79
CA GLN A 107 7.44 34.00 -18.35
C GLN A 107 7.65 32.50 -18.13
N ALA A 108 8.89 32.00 -18.26
CA ALA A 108 9.23 30.61 -17.95
C ALA A 108 9.02 30.29 -16.47
N ARG A 109 9.33 31.23 -15.57
CA ARG A 109 9.11 31.08 -14.14
C ARG A 109 7.60 30.97 -13.82
N ASP A 110 6.77 31.83 -14.43
CA ASP A 110 5.31 31.78 -14.28
C ASP A 110 4.73 30.48 -14.84
N PHE A 111 5.19 30.04 -16.00
CA PHE A 111 4.80 28.75 -16.58
C PHE A 111 5.11 27.58 -15.63
N LEU A 112 6.34 27.51 -15.11
CA LEU A 112 6.79 26.46 -14.18
C LEU A 112 6.06 26.54 -12.83
N HIS A 113 5.72 27.75 -12.37
CA HIS A 113 4.89 27.91 -11.18
C HIS A 113 3.49 27.33 -11.42
N GLY A 114 2.85 27.65 -12.52
CA GLY A 114 1.56 27.07 -12.92
C GLY A 114 1.62 25.53 -13.03
N LEU A 115 2.69 25.03 -13.64
CA LEU A 115 2.94 23.59 -13.76
C LEU A 115 3.08 22.91 -12.39
N ARG A 116 3.84 23.54 -11.47
CA ARG A 116 4.05 23.06 -10.09
C ARG A 116 2.73 22.97 -9.32
N VAL A 117 1.88 23.99 -9.44
CA VAL A 117 0.56 24.04 -8.78
C VAL A 117 -0.33 22.93 -9.33
N LYS A 118 -0.46 22.80 -10.66
CA LYS A 118 -1.26 21.74 -11.30
C LYS A 118 -0.73 20.33 -10.95
N ALA A 119 0.58 20.18 -10.85
CA ALA A 119 1.22 18.93 -10.47
C ALA A 119 1.08 18.58 -8.99
N GLY A 120 0.57 19.49 -8.15
CA GLY A 120 0.43 19.26 -6.71
C GLY A 120 1.78 18.98 -6.03
N ILE A 121 2.89 19.62 -6.49
CA ILE A 121 4.22 19.39 -5.89
C ILE A 121 4.29 20.12 -4.55
N PRO A 122 4.36 19.40 -3.43
CA PRO A 122 4.40 20.00 -2.10
C PRO A 122 5.77 20.61 -1.79
N ARG A 123 5.92 21.15 -0.55
CA ARG A 123 7.23 21.42 0.03
C ARG A 123 8.04 20.11 0.11
N ALA A 124 9.34 20.18 -0.15
CA ALA A 124 10.25 19.06 0.03
C ALA A 124 10.19 18.51 1.47
N ARG A 125 10.07 17.20 1.59
CA ARG A 125 9.93 16.49 2.86
C ARG A 125 11.27 16.04 3.42
N LYS A 126 11.34 15.92 4.76
CA LYS A 126 12.39 15.19 5.48
C LYS A 126 11.89 13.76 5.73
N LEU A 127 12.51 12.79 5.09
CA LEU A 127 12.06 11.40 5.09
C LEU A 127 13.07 10.50 5.82
N LYS A 128 12.58 9.65 6.73
CA LYS A 128 13.31 8.47 7.19
C LYS A 128 13.03 7.33 6.23
N VAL A 129 14.07 6.76 5.63
CA VAL A 129 13.92 5.67 4.65
C VAL A 129 14.53 4.39 5.22
N LEU A 130 13.71 3.38 5.43
CA LEU A 130 14.11 2.06 5.90
C LEU A 130 14.14 1.10 4.72
N VAL A 131 15.29 0.45 4.47
CA VAL A 131 15.44 -0.51 3.36
C VAL A 131 15.72 -1.90 3.93
N ASN A 132 14.89 -2.88 3.58
CA ASN A 132 15.10 -4.27 3.99
C ASN A 132 15.83 -5.05 2.88
N PRO A 133 17.13 -5.32 3.01
CA PRO A 133 17.94 -5.94 1.97
C PRO A 133 17.57 -7.39 1.68
N VAL A 134 17.00 -8.09 2.65
CA VAL A 134 16.67 -9.53 2.56
C VAL A 134 15.18 -9.81 2.33
N GLY A 135 14.34 -8.76 2.31
CA GLY A 135 12.89 -8.90 2.10
C GLY A 135 12.55 -9.35 0.68
N GLY A 136 11.47 -10.14 0.53
CA GLY A 136 10.97 -10.60 -0.76
C GLY A 136 12.01 -11.36 -1.57
N GLN A 137 12.32 -10.85 -2.77
CA GLN A 137 13.32 -11.42 -3.68
C GLN A 137 14.73 -10.80 -3.49
N GLY A 138 14.97 -10.03 -2.42
CA GLY A 138 16.25 -9.38 -2.16
C GLY A 138 16.55 -8.16 -3.06
N ASN A 139 15.56 -7.61 -3.73
CA ASN A 139 15.73 -6.52 -4.70
C ASN A 139 15.65 -5.10 -4.07
N ALA A 140 15.37 -4.96 -2.79
CA ALA A 140 15.09 -3.67 -2.17
C ALA A 140 16.23 -2.65 -2.32
N ILE A 141 17.50 -3.07 -2.18
CA ILE A 141 18.67 -2.21 -2.38
C ILE A 141 18.73 -1.71 -3.83
N ARG A 142 18.50 -2.59 -4.80
CA ARG A 142 18.50 -2.23 -6.22
C ARG A 142 17.38 -1.24 -6.51
N TYR A 143 16.15 -1.51 -6.03
CA TYR A 143 15.00 -0.60 -6.18
C TYR A 143 15.26 0.76 -5.55
N TYR A 144 15.86 0.79 -4.35
CA TYR A 144 16.24 2.04 -3.72
C TYR A 144 17.23 2.84 -4.58
N ASN A 145 18.31 2.22 -5.03
CA ASN A 145 19.36 2.91 -5.78
C ASN A 145 18.91 3.35 -7.18
N GLU A 146 18.17 2.50 -7.89
CA GLU A 146 17.82 2.73 -9.31
C GLU A 146 16.53 3.55 -9.49
N ARG A 147 15.60 3.53 -8.50
CA ARG A 147 14.29 4.13 -8.63
C ARG A 147 13.97 5.12 -7.51
N VAL A 148 14.02 4.68 -6.25
CA VAL A 148 13.55 5.46 -5.11
C VAL A 148 14.43 6.68 -4.88
N PHE A 149 15.74 6.50 -4.68
CA PHE A 149 16.65 7.59 -4.36
C PHE A 149 16.75 8.65 -5.46
N PRO A 150 16.86 8.31 -6.76
CA PRO A 150 16.85 9.32 -7.82
C PRO A 150 15.59 10.19 -7.84
N ILE A 151 14.42 9.59 -7.63
CA ILE A 151 13.13 10.31 -7.59
C ILE A 151 13.06 11.22 -6.36
N LEU A 152 13.39 10.71 -5.16
CA LEU A 152 13.42 11.51 -3.92
C LEU A 152 14.41 12.65 -4.01
N ARG A 153 15.61 12.41 -4.54
CA ARG A 153 16.63 13.43 -4.75
C ARG A 153 16.16 14.53 -5.71
N SER A 154 15.55 14.13 -6.83
CA SER A 154 15.03 15.07 -7.83
C SER A 154 13.92 15.96 -7.27
N SER A 155 13.10 15.45 -6.35
CA SER A 155 12.05 16.22 -5.67
C SER A 155 12.58 17.20 -4.61
N GLY A 156 13.88 17.14 -4.28
CA GLY A 156 14.50 17.93 -3.22
C GLY A 156 14.27 17.41 -1.81
N CYS A 157 13.73 16.22 -1.63
CA CYS A 157 13.55 15.61 -0.31
C CYS A 157 14.89 15.39 0.41
N THR A 158 14.91 15.64 1.72
CA THR A 158 16.00 15.25 2.60
C THR A 158 15.79 13.80 3.03
N VAL A 159 16.76 12.95 2.74
CA VAL A 159 16.68 11.50 2.98
C VAL A 159 17.65 11.10 4.08
N ASP A 160 17.13 10.50 5.14
CA ASP A 160 17.88 9.81 6.17
C ASP A 160 17.68 8.30 5.97
N LEU A 161 18.69 7.65 5.36
CA LEU A 161 18.66 6.24 4.99
C LEU A 161 19.14 5.35 6.12
N GLN A 162 18.38 4.27 6.37
CA GLN A 162 18.79 3.19 7.27
C GLN A 162 18.55 1.83 6.62
N MET A 163 19.58 1.00 6.53
CA MET A 163 19.44 -0.41 6.16
C MET A 163 18.99 -1.23 7.35
N LEU A 164 18.06 -2.16 7.14
CA LEU A 164 17.66 -3.12 8.15
C LEU A 164 18.66 -4.28 8.16
N GLU A 165 19.23 -4.59 9.32
CA GLU A 165 20.34 -5.54 9.45
C GLU A 165 19.91 -6.88 10.05
N TYR A 166 18.79 -6.89 10.81
CA TYR A 166 18.28 -8.07 11.50
C TYR A 166 16.75 -7.99 11.65
N LYS A 167 16.13 -9.12 12.00
CA LYS A 167 14.69 -9.18 12.30
C LYS A 167 14.36 -8.28 13.49
N LEU A 168 13.28 -7.49 13.40
CA LEU A 168 12.88 -6.47 14.36
C LEU A 168 13.78 -5.22 14.41
N HIS A 169 14.71 -5.02 13.46
CA HIS A 169 15.51 -3.79 13.44
C HIS A 169 14.66 -2.54 13.18
N ALA A 170 13.60 -2.64 12.37
CA ALA A 170 12.68 -1.52 12.17
C ALA A 170 11.90 -1.18 13.43
N PHE A 171 11.59 -2.16 14.29
CA PHE A 171 11.02 -1.95 15.62
C PHE A 171 11.99 -1.17 16.52
N ASP A 172 13.26 -1.58 16.61
CA ASP A 172 14.26 -0.92 17.47
C ASP A 172 14.50 0.53 17.02
N ILE A 173 14.60 0.77 15.69
CA ILE A 173 14.70 2.12 15.13
C ILE A 173 13.48 2.95 15.50
N ALA A 174 12.28 2.44 15.30
CA ALA A 174 11.04 3.18 15.53
C ALA A 174 10.82 3.52 17.01
N LYS A 175 11.23 2.64 17.91
CA LYS A 175 11.14 2.83 19.36
C LYS A 175 11.94 4.05 19.85
N GLU A 176 13.06 4.38 19.21
CA GLU A 176 14.00 5.40 19.68
C GLU A 176 14.17 6.59 18.73
N MET A 177 13.51 6.57 17.56
CA MET A 177 13.74 7.58 16.52
C MET A 177 13.24 8.98 16.91
N ASP A 178 13.90 9.99 16.35
CA ASP A 178 13.41 11.37 16.38
C ASP A 178 12.13 11.52 15.55
N LEU A 179 11.13 12.20 16.09
CA LEU A 179 9.85 12.46 15.45
C LEU A 179 9.81 13.77 14.64
N SER A 180 10.93 14.14 14.03
CA SER A 180 11.06 15.34 13.18
C SER A 180 10.92 15.05 11.68
N TYR A 181 10.66 13.79 11.30
CA TYR A 181 10.42 13.41 9.93
C TYR A 181 8.97 13.69 9.50
N ASP A 182 8.80 14.11 8.25
CA ASP A 182 7.48 14.31 7.66
C ASP A 182 6.79 12.96 7.32
N ALA A 183 7.59 11.90 7.08
CA ALA A 183 7.12 10.53 6.91
C ALA A 183 8.26 9.51 7.03
N ILE A 184 7.88 8.24 7.24
CA ILE A 184 8.76 7.08 7.19
C ILE A 184 8.44 6.27 5.94
N VAL A 185 9.46 6.02 5.13
CA VAL A 185 9.35 5.27 3.88
C VAL A 185 9.95 3.89 4.09
N CYS A 186 9.14 2.84 3.93
CA CYS A 186 9.58 1.45 4.09
C CYS A 186 9.77 0.80 2.70
N VAL A 187 11.03 0.68 2.24
CA VAL A 187 11.38 -0.08 1.02
C VAL A 187 11.51 -1.55 1.42
N SER A 188 10.37 -2.21 1.53
CA SER A 188 10.24 -3.54 2.12
C SER A 188 8.89 -4.16 1.75
N GLY A 189 8.55 -5.30 2.33
CA GLY A 189 7.18 -5.79 2.44
C GLY A 189 6.45 -5.22 3.65
N ASP A 190 5.23 -5.69 3.86
CA ASP A 190 4.34 -5.25 4.93
C ASP A 190 4.91 -5.45 6.35
N GLY A 191 5.77 -6.45 6.55
CA GLY A 191 6.39 -6.76 7.86
C GLY A 191 7.20 -5.59 8.44
N ALA A 192 7.91 -4.79 7.62
CA ALA A 192 8.64 -3.64 8.15
C ALA A 192 7.69 -2.55 8.69
N VAL A 193 6.53 -2.35 8.08
CA VAL A 193 5.50 -1.43 8.58
C VAL A 193 4.93 -1.93 9.91
N HIS A 194 4.68 -3.26 10.04
CA HIS A 194 4.29 -3.90 11.29
C HIS A 194 5.33 -3.68 12.40
N GLU A 195 6.62 -3.88 12.10
CA GLU A 195 7.71 -3.64 13.05
C GLU A 195 7.75 -2.17 13.51
N VAL A 196 7.63 -1.21 12.56
CA VAL A 196 7.63 0.23 12.88
C VAL A 196 6.47 0.60 13.81
N LEU A 197 5.24 0.15 13.50
CA LEU A 197 4.06 0.42 14.34
C LEU A 197 4.21 -0.15 15.75
N ASN A 198 4.77 -1.35 15.87
CA ASN A 198 5.02 -1.97 17.18
C ASN A 198 6.20 -1.33 17.91
N GLY A 199 7.20 -0.80 17.22
CA GLY A 199 8.23 0.04 17.80
C GLY A 199 7.66 1.34 18.38
N PHE A 200 6.74 1.98 17.66
CA PHE A 200 6.04 3.18 18.13
C PHE A 200 5.17 2.95 19.36
N LEU A 201 4.61 1.75 19.52
CA LEU A 201 3.90 1.36 20.75
C LEU A 201 4.78 1.54 22.00
N HIS A 202 6.09 1.38 21.85
CA HIS A 202 7.10 1.47 22.92
C HIS A 202 7.93 2.75 22.90
N HIS A 203 7.58 3.69 22.01
CA HIS A 203 8.24 5.01 21.94
C HIS A 203 7.87 5.87 23.16
N GLN A 204 8.77 6.78 23.60
CA GLN A 204 8.50 7.72 24.70
C GLN A 204 7.27 8.62 24.47
N ASN A 205 6.89 8.87 23.22
CA ASN A 205 5.69 9.61 22.79
C ASN A 205 4.89 8.77 21.78
N PRO A 206 4.21 7.70 22.20
CA PRO A 206 3.65 6.70 21.28
C PRO A 206 2.56 7.29 20.38
N ILE A 207 1.71 8.20 20.87
CA ILE A 207 0.68 8.84 20.04
C ILE A 207 1.32 9.64 18.90
N LYS A 208 2.30 10.51 19.21
CA LYS A 208 2.98 11.30 18.17
C LYS A 208 3.74 10.41 17.19
N ALA A 209 4.37 9.34 17.69
CA ALA A 209 5.09 8.40 16.86
C ALA A 209 4.16 7.68 15.87
N ILE A 210 3.06 7.10 16.34
CA ILE A 210 2.08 6.38 15.50
C ILE A 210 1.40 7.30 14.48
N GLN A 211 1.27 8.59 14.78
CA GLN A 211 0.73 9.58 13.84
C GLN A 211 1.76 10.06 12.80
N THR A 212 3.03 9.68 12.90
CA THR A 212 3.99 9.93 11.82
C THR A 212 3.61 9.09 10.59
N PRO A 213 3.34 9.71 9.43
CA PRO A 213 2.85 9.00 8.26
C PRO A 213 3.82 7.92 7.78
N LEU A 214 3.31 6.74 7.46
CA LEU A 214 4.05 5.64 6.86
C LEU A 214 3.80 5.60 5.35
N CYS A 215 4.82 5.23 4.57
CA CYS A 215 4.72 5.04 3.14
C CYS A 215 5.39 3.73 2.72
N PRO A 216 4.63 2.73 2.26
CA PRO A 216 5.21 1.50 1.74
C PRO A 216 5.77 1.73 0.33
N ILE A 217 6.95 1.17 0.06
CA ILE A 217 7.50 0.96 -1.27
C ILE A 217 7.60 -0.56 -1.49
N PRO A 218 6.88 -1.13 -2.46
CA PRO A 218 6.63 -2.56 -2.56
C PRO A 218 7.87 -3.35 -2.98
N ALA A 219 8.66 -3.81 -2.02
CA ALA A 219 9.88 -4.60 -2.24
C ALA A 219 9.86 -5.96 -1.55
N GLY A 220 8.75 -6.34 -0.90
CA GLY A 220 8.54 -7.62 -0.23
C GLY A 220 7.84 -8.65 -1.10
N SER A 221 7.58 -9.84 -0.53
CA SER A 221 6.68 -10.85 -1.12
C SER A 221 5.21 -10.48 -0.90
N GLY A 222 4.84 -9.98 0.29
CA GLY A 222 3.55 -9.34 0.55
C GLY A 222 3.71 -7.83 0.47
N ASN A 223 2.78 -7.13 -0.18
CA ASN A 223 2.77 -5.67 -0.33
C ASN A 223 1.31 -5.17 -0.34
N SER A 224 0.49 -5.75 0.55
CA SER A 224 -0.96 -5.50 0.62
C SER A 224 -1.26 -4.02 0.85
N LEU A 225 -0.51 -3.35 1.73
CA LEU A 225 -0.71 -1.93 1.98
C LEU A 225 -0.49 -1.09 0.72
N SER A 226 0.60 -1.32 -0.01
CA SER A 226 0.87 -0.60 -1.27
C SER A 226 -0.20 -0.87 -2.32
N LEU A 227 -0.65 -2.13 -2.42
CA LEU A 227 -1.70 -2.56 -3.32
C LEU A 227 -3.02 -1.84 -3.04
N CYS A 228 -3.43 -1.72 -1.77
CA CYS A 228 -4.65 -1.04 -1.38
C CYS A 228 -4.59 0.48 -1.55
N LEU A 229 -3.40 1.08 -1.40
CA LEU A 229 -3.19 2.52 -1.60
C LEU A 229 -3.20 2.93 -3.08
N LEU A 230 -2.55 2.15 -3.95
CA LEU A 230 -2.33 2.51 -5.35
C LEU A 230 -3.25 1.76 -6.33
N GLY A 231 -3.93 0.71 -5.86
CA GLY A 231 -4.79 -0.15 -6.67
C GLY A 231 -4.05 -1.31 -7.33
N LEU A 232 -4.83 -2.22 -7.94
CA LEU A 232 -4.32 -3.49 -8.45
C LEU A 232 -3.28 -3.33 -9.57
N GLU A 233 -3.43 -2.31 -10.40
CA GLU A 233 -2.54 -2.06 -11.55
C GLU A 233 -1.19 -1.44 -11.13
N GLU A 234 -1.23 -0.48 -10.21
CA GLU A 234 -0.08 0.36 -9.84
C GLU A 234 0.54 -0.01 -8.48
N GLY A 235 -0.11 -0.87 -7.70
CA GLY A 235 0.27 -1.18 -6.31
C GLY A 235 1.65 -1.83 -6.13
N PHE A 236 2.25 -2.34 -7.20
CA PHE A 236 3.61 -2.88 -7.20
C PHE A 236 4.63 -1.99 -7.92
N ASP A 237 4.23 -0.80 -8.36
CA ASP A 237 5.14 0.11 -9.03
C ASP A 237 5.96 0.93 -8.02
N ILE A 238 7.27 0.71 -8.05
CA ILE A 238 8.23 1.35 -7.14
C ILE A 238 8.25 2.86 -7.33
N SER A 239 8.17 3.34 -8.57
CA SER A 239 8.27 4.77 -8.88
C SER A 239 7.01 5.52 -8.49
N LEU A 240 5.82 4.92 -8.70
CA LEU A 240 4.55 5.50 -8.28
C LEU A 240 4.40 5.49 -6.75
N ALA A 241 4.83 4.43 -6.08
CA ALA A 241 4.92 4.40 -4.62
C ALA A 241 5.90 5.46 -4.09
N THR A 242 6.99 5.74 -4.82
CA THR A 242 7.91 6.84 -4.47
C THR A 242 7.27 8.21 -4.71
N LEU A 243 6.48 8.39 -5.76
CA LEU A 243 5.69 9.62 -5.94
C LEU A 243 4.69 9.82 -4.80
N ASN A 244 4.09 8.75 -4.31
CA ASN A 244 3.24 8.81 -3.13
C ASN A 244 4.02 9.27 -1.88
N ALA A 245 5.27 8.83 -1.68
CA ALA A 245 6.12 9.33 -0.61
C ALA A 245 6.38 10.86 -0.70
N ILE A 246 6.42 11.42 -1.91
CA ILE A 246 6.62 12.86 -2.15
C ILE A 246 5.29 13.63 -2.01
N LYS A 247 4.23 13.17 -2.68
CA LYS A 247 2.99 13.92 -2.92
C LYS A 247 1.80 13.46 -2.09
N GLY A 248 1.82 12.21 -1.62
CA GLY A 248 0.71 11.65 -0.85
C GLY A 248 0.35 12.51 0.36
N HIS A 249 -0.91 12.61 0.68
CA HIS A 249 -1.39 13.22 1.92
C HIS A 249 -1.49 12.17 3.04
N ALA A 250 -1.50 12.62 4.28
CA ALA A 250 -1.63 11.75 5.44
C ALA A 250 -3.09 11.28 5.56
N MET A 251 -3.36 10.08 5.07
CA MET A 251 -4.67 9.41 5.22
C MET A 251 -4.74 8.75 6.59
N PRO A 252 -5.83 8.93 7.36
CA PRO A 252 -6.02 8.20 8.61
C PRO A 252 -6.19 6.71 8.35
N LEU A 253 -5.61 5.91 9.25
CA LEU A 253 -5.67 4.46 9.23
C LEU A 253 -6.08 3.95 10.60
N ASP A 254 -7.08 3.08 10.63
CA ASP A 254 -7.44 2.36 11.84
C ASP A 254 -6.31 1.37 12.20
N LEU A 255 -6.14 1.11 13.49
CA LEU A 255 -5.27 0.06 13.98
C LEU A 255 -6.09 -0.95 14.79
N PHE A 256 -5.56 -2.15 14.89
CA PHE A 256 -6.08 -3.19 15.76
C PHE A 256 -5.15 -3.33 16.96
N SER A 257 -5.71 -3.26 18.17
CA SER A 257 -5.01 -3.59 19.41
C SER A 257 -5.29 -5.04 19.76
N ILE A 258 -4.27 -5.87 19.73
CA ILE A 258 -4.35 -7.30 20.03
C ILE A 258 -3.81 -7.53 21.42
N MET A 259 -4.65 -8.07 22.30
CA MET A 259 -4.27 -8.51 23.65
C MET A 259 -4.14 -10.02 23.69
N GLN A 260 -2.94 -10.52 23.96
CA GLN A 260 -2.67 -11.94 24.16
C GLN A 260 -1.98 -12.12 25.52
N GLY A 261 -2.76 -12.54 26.51
CA GLY A 261 -2.34 -12.41 27.89
C GLY A 261 -2.10 -10.95 28.27
N ASN A 262 -0.93 -10.65 28.81
CA ASN A 262 -0.53 -9.28 29.18
C ASN A 262 0.22 -8.54 28.06
N LYS A 263 0.42 -9.17 26.90
CA LYS A 263 1.13 -8.56 25.78
C LYS A 263 0.15 -7.84 24.86
N ARG A 264 0.41 -6.55 24.60
CA ARG A 264 -0.27 -5.75 23.59
C ARG A 264 0.56 -5.72 22.31
N THR A 265 -0.06 -5.97 21.17
CA THR A 265 0.55 -5.87 19.84
C THR A 265 -0.39 -5.03 18.97
N LEU A 266 0.17 -4.18 18.10
CA LEU A 266 -0.61 -3.46 17.09
C LEU A 266 -0.55 -4.22 15.77
N SER A 267 -1.70 -4.29 15.10
CA SER A 267 -1.84 -4.80 13.75
C SER A 267 -2.54 -3.76 12.89
N TYR A 268 -2.32 -3.78 11.60
CA TYR A 268 -2.87 -2.81 10.66
C TYR A 268 -3.38 -3.44 9.37
N LEU A 269 -3.08 -4.73 9.15
CA LEU A 269 -3.54 -5.46 7.96
C LEU A 269 -4.56 -6.52 8.33
N THR A 270 -4.08 -7.64 8.87
CA THR A 270 -4.89 -8.85 9.03
C THR A 270 -4.50 -9.71 10.22
N GLN A 271 -5.48 -10.48 10.71
CA GLN A 271 -5.26 -11.58 11.65
C GLN A 271 -5.91 -12.83 11.07
N ALA A 272 -5.16 -13.91 10.93
CA ALA A 272 -5.61 -15.16 10.34
C ALA A 272 -5.42 -16.36 11.27
N THR A 273 -6.38 -17.29 11.21
CA THR A 273 -6.29 -18.61 11.88
C THR A 273 -6.81 -19.69 10.95
N GLY A 274 -6.49 -20.95 11.23
CA GLY A 274 -6.90 -22.08 10.39
C GLY A 274 -6.27 -22.01 9.00
N LEU A 275 -7.05 -22.35 7.97
CA LEU A 275 -6.58 -22.43 6.58
C LEU A 275 -5.78 -21.20 6.13
N MET A 276 -6.23 -19.98 6.44
CA MET A 276 -5.54 -18.77 5.99
C MET A 276 -4.18 -18.58 6.68
N ALA A 277 -4.07 -18.93 7.96
CA ALA A 277 -2.77 -18.93 8.65
C ALA A 277 -1.85 -20.04 8.13
N ASP A 278 -2.38 -21.21 7.76
CA ASP A 278 -1.62 -22.29 7.12
C ASP A 278 -1.04 -21.84 5.76
N LEU A 279 -1.78 -21.02 4.99
CA LEU A 279 -1.30 -20.46 3.73
C LEU A 279 -0.19 -19.44 3.94
N ASP A 280 -0.30 -18.62 4.95
CA ASP A 280 0.62 -17.52 5.21
C ASP A 280 1.91 -18.01 5.91
N ILE A 281 1.77 -18.55 7.10
CA ILE A 281 2.90 -19.01 7.93
C ILE A 281 3.37 -20.41 7.51
N GLY A 282 2.44 -21.32 7.21
CA GLY A 282 2.76 -22.71 6.85
C GLY A 282 3.48 -22.90 5.51
N THR A 283 3.63 -21.82 4.73
CA THR A 283 4.38 -21.81 3.44
C THR A 283 5.56 -20.85 3.46
N GLU A 284 5.99 -20.40 4.64
CA GLU A 284 7.06 -19.42 4.78
C GLU A 284 8.40 -19.91 4.24
N ASP A 285 8.69 -21.19 4.37
CA ASP A 285 9.86 -21.87 3.80
C ASP A 285 9.91 -21.83 2.26
N MET A 286 8.78 -21.56 1.61
CA MET A 286 8.63 -21.46 0.17
C MET A 286 8.58 -20.01 -0.35
N ARG A 287 8.99 -19.00 0.42
CA ARG A 287 8.97 -17.56 0.01
C ARG A 287 9.68 -17.29 -1.32
N TRP A 288 10.67 -18.10 -1.67
CA TRP A 288 11.39 -18.02 -2.94
C TRP A 288 10.52 -18.28 -4.18
N LEU A 289 9.35 -18.95 -4.02
CA LEU A 289 8.37 -19.20 -5.08
C LEU A 289 7.43 -17.98 -5.32
N GLY A 290 7.56 -16.91 -4.54
CA GLY A 290 6.63 -15.78 -4.61
C GLY A 290 5.19 -16.22 -4.30
N ASP A 291 4.21 -15.68 -5.05
CA ASP A 291 2.78 -15.93 -4.80
C ASP A 291 2.35 -17.38 -5.08
N THR A 292 3.11 -18.14 -5.88
CA THR A 292 2.84 -19.56 -6.16
C THR A 292 2.82 -20.42 -4.88
N ARG A 293 3.51 -20.00 -3.81
CA ARG A 293 3.49 -20.69 -2.51
C ARG A 293 2.08 -20.82 -1.92
N PHE A 294 1.25 -19.79 -2.12
CA PHE A 294 -0.13 -19.78 -1.61
C PHE A 294 -1.01 -20.82 -2.32
N VAL A 295 -0.82 -21.00 -3.63
CA VAL A 295 -1.51 -22.03 -4.40
C VAL A 295 -1.13 -23.43 -3.88
N ILE A 296 0.16 -23.68 -3.64
CA ILE A 296 0.64 -24.95 -3.10
C ILE A 296 0.07 -25.19 -1.69
N GLY A 297 0.09 -24.17 -0.84
CA GLY A 297 -0.49 -24.22 0.51
C GLY A 297 -1.98 -24.55 0.45
N TYR A 298 -2.72 -23.90 -0.45
CA TYR A 298 -4.14 -24.14 -0.62
C TYR A 298 -4.45 -25.58 -1.05
N VAL A 299 -3.73 -26.10 -2.03
CA VAL A 299 -3.87 -27.51 -2.46
C VAL A 299 -3.59 -28.46 -1.29
N ARG A 300 -2.55 -28.21 -0.49
CA ARG A 300 -2.28 -29.00 0.72
C ARG A 300 -3.45 -28.96 1.72
N SER A 301 -4.02 -27.78 1.92
CA SER A 301 -5.15 -27.60 2.85
C SER A 301 -6.43 -28.27 2.36
N LEU A 302 -6.69 -28.26 1.04
CA LEU A 302 -7.79 -29.02 0.43
C LEU A 302 -7.66 -30.53 0.68
N VAL A 303 -6.44 -31.07 0.61
CA VAL A 303 -6.18 -32.48 0.90
C VAL A 303 -6.47 -32.80 2.35
N ARG A 304 -5.99 -31.97 3.29
CA ARG A 304 -6.23 -32.13 4.73
C ARG A 304 -7.71 -31.95 5.08
N ASN A 305 -8.33 -30.93 4.53
CA ASN A 305 -9.72 -30.52 4.80
C ASN A 305 -10.05 -30.52 6.30
N ALA A 306 -9.10 -30.05 7.12
CA ALA A 306 -9.23 -30.01 8.56
C ALA A 306 -10.08 -28.81 9.01
N PRO A 307 -10.95 -28.98 9.99
CA PRO A 307 -11.60 -27.86 10.67
C PRO A 307 -10.60 -27.07 11.51
N CYS A 308 -10.98 -25.86 11.90
CA CYS A 308 -10.24 -25.03 12.87
C CYS A 308 -11.02 -25.02 14.20
N PRO A 309 -10.75 -25.96 15.12
CA PRO A 309 -11.47 -26.04 16.40
C PRO A 309 -11.17 -24.81 17.26
N CYS A 310 -12.19 -23.99 17.51
CA CYS A 310 -12.05 -22.75 18.27
C CYS A 310 -13.39 -22.28 18.84
N GLU A 311 -13.31 -21.32 19.75
CA GLU A 311 -14.44 -20.48 20.15
C GLU A 311 -14.18 -19.07 19.65
N ILE A 312 -15.18 -18.46 19.00
CA ILE A 312 -15.13 -17.09 18.50
C ILE A 312 -16.28 -16.31 19.11
N TYR A 313 -15.98 -15.13 19.61
CA TYR A 313 -16.96 -14.18 20.11
C TYR A 313 -16.72 -12.85 19.39
N ILE A 314 -17.78 -12.23 18.86
CA ILE A 314 -17.69 -11.01 18.05
C ILE A 314 -18.61 -9.95 18.63
N LYS A 315 -18.10 -8.74 18.85
CA LYS A 315 -18.90 -7.55 19.12
C LYS A 315 -19.37 -6.96 17.81
N VAL A 316 -20.45 -7.52 17.28
CA VAL A 316 -21.01 -7.18 15.96
C VAL A 316 -21.65 -5.80 15.99
N GLU A 317 -21.38 -5.00 14.99
CA GLU A 317 -22.09 -3.73 14.72
C GLU A 317 -22.95 -3.85 13.46
N HIS A 318 -22.42 -4.52 12.41
CA HIS A 318 -23.14 -4.74 11.17
C HIS A 318 -22.86 -6.13 10.60
N ASP A 319 -23.87 -6.76 10.04
CA ASP A 319 -23.84 -8.06 9.37
C ASP A 319 -24.56 -8.08 8.01
N ASP A 320 -25.20 -6.97 7.61
CA ASP A 320 -25.84 -6.84 6.29
C ASP A 320 -24.81 -6.55 5.20
N LYS A 321 -24.46 -7.58 4.42
CA LYS A 321 -23.52 -7.50 3.29
C LYS A 321 -23.92 -6.46 2.24
N ASN A 322 -25.22 -6.29 1.95
CA ASN A 322 -25.69 -5.33 0.94
C ASN A 322 -25.49 -3.88 1.40
N GLN A 323 -25.74 -3.62 2.67
CA GLN A 323 -25.51 -2.32 3.27
C GLN A 323 -24.02 -1.97 3.23
N MET A 324 -23.12 -2.91 3.56
CA MET A 324 -21.66 -2.72 3.50
C MET A 324 -21.17 -2.39 2.08
N VAL A 325 -21.72 -3.07 1.06
CA VAL A 325 -21.41 -2.78 -0.35
C VAL A 325 -21.80 -1.35 -0.73
N ASN A 326 -22.98 -0.89 -0.30
CA ASN A 326 -23.44 0.46 -0.59
C ASN A 326 -22.50 1.52 0.03
N TRP A 327 -22.04 1.32 1.26
CA TRP A 327 -21.09 2.24 1.90
C TRP A 327 -19.80 2.41 1.11
N VAL A 328 -19.24 1.32 0.56
CA VAL A 328 -18.03 1.39 -0.26
C VAL A 328 -18.28 2.14 -1.56
N ARG A 329 -19.43 1.88 -2.21
CA ARG A 329 -19.82 2.54 -3.46
C ARG A 329 -20.10 4.03 -3.33
N GLU A 330 -20.55 4.46 -2.18
CA GLU A 330 -20.79 5.88 -1.86
C GLU A 330 -19.49 6.63 -1.51
N ARG A 331 -18.40 5.91 -1.26
CA ARG A 331 -17.10 6.51 -0.89
C ARG A 331 -16.34 6.95 -2.15
N HIS A 332 -15.96 8.22 -2.20
CA HIS A 332 -15.19 8.76 -3.29
C HIS A 332 -13.71 8.88 -2.93
N LEU A 333 -12.81 8.52 -3.87
CA LEU A 333 -11.35 8.53 -3.67
C LEU A 333 -10.82 9.92 -3.26
N ASP A 334 -11.39 10.99 -3.82
CA ASP A 334 -10.92 12.37 -3.67
C ASP A 334 -11.64 13.16 -2.56
N THR A 335 -12.50 12.50 -1.77
CA THR A 335 -13.25 13.18 -0.70
C THR A 335 -12.47 13.12 0.61
N PRO A 336 -11.98 14.26 1.13
CA PRO A 336 -11.31 14.31 2.43
C PRO A 336 -12.19 13.81 3.56
N VAL A 337 -11.60 13.05 4.46
CA VAL A 337 -12.27 12.56 5.67
C VAL A 337 -11.74 13.34 6.87
N PRO A 338 -12.62 13.74 7.81
CA PRO A 338 -12.18 14.34 9.06
C PRO A 338 -11.15 13.43 9.77
N VAL A 339 -10.03 14.01 10.15
CA VAL A 339 -8.96 13.29 10.85
C VAL A 339 -9.13 13.54 12.34
N PRO A 340 -9.47 12.54 13.16
CA PRO A 340 -9.48 12.69 14.60
C PRO A 340 -8.09 13.08 15.10
N GLN A 341 -8.04 14.05 16.03
CA GLN A 341 -6.79 14.44 16.68
C GLN A 341 -6.70 13.75 18.03
N TYR A 342 -5.68 12.92 18.20
CA TYR A 342 -5.33 12.36 19.50
C TYR A 342 -4.39 13.35 20.20
N THR A 343 -4.84 13.92 21.31
CA THR A 343 -4.11 14.98 22.06
C THR A 343 -3.40 14.45 23.30
N GLY A 344 -3.57 13.18 23.64
CA GLY A 344 -2.92 12.55 24.80
C GLY A 344 -1.47 12.14 24.55
N SER A 345 -0.74 11.86 25.61
CA SER A 345 0.61 11.25 25.56
C SER A 345 0.57 9.73 25.55
N GLU A 346 -0.53 9.14 26.02
CA GLU A 346 -0.70 7.69 26.14
C GLU A 346 -1.67 7.16 25.08
N LEU A 347 -1.43 5.93 24.66
CA LEU A 347 -2.34 5.21 23.76
C LEU A 347 -3.70 4.98 24.39
N PRO A 348 -4.80 4.92 23.60
CA PRO A 348 -6.10 4.55 24.08
C PRO A 348 -6.03 3.24 24.88
N LYS A 349 -6.72 3.21 26.02
CA LYS A 349 -6.82 2.00 26.83
C LYS A 349 -7.64 0.94 26.10
N VAL A 350 -7.21 -0.30 26.29
CA VAL A 350 -7.96 -1.46 25.83
C VAL A 350 -9.25 -1.56 26.65
N GLN A 351 -10.40 -1.73 25.99
CA GLN A 351 -11.71 -1.81 26.64
C GLN A 351 -12.01 -3.23 27.15
N TYR A 352 -11.53 -4.25 26.41
CA TYR A 352 -11.82 -5.66 26.67
C TYR A 352 -10.56 -6.49 27.00
N PRO A 353 -9.75 -6.10 28.01
CA PRO A 353 -8.49 -6.77 28.31
C PRO A 353 -8.68 -8.20 28.82
N ASN A 354 -9.87 -8.51 29.36
CA ASN A 354 -10.20 -9.82 29.94
C ASN A 354 -11.00 -10.74 28.99
N GLY A 355 -11.18 -10.34 27.74
CA GLY A 355 -11.92 -11.12 26.74
C GLY A 355 -13.37 -10.68 26.56
N PRO A 356 -14.25 -11.56 26.03
CA PRO A 356 -15.58 -11.20 25.60
C PRO A 356 -16.51 -10.92 26.79
N GLU A 357 -17.46 -10.01 26.59
CA GLU A 357 -18.59 -9.74 27.49
C GLU A 357 -19.83 -10.55 27.07
N PHE A 358 -20.85 -10.56 27.91
CA PHE A 358 -22.06 -11.39 27.72
C PHE A 358 -22.89 -11.01 26.47
N ASP A 359 -22.73 -9.80 25.95
CA ASP A 359 -23.48 -9.27 24.80
C ASP A 359 -22.75 -9.57 23.45
N TRP A 360 -21.62 -10.28 23.47
CA TRP A 360 -20.93 -10.64 22.24
C TRP A 360 -21.58 -11.86 21.59
N GLU A 361 -21.71 -11.81 20.26
CA GLU A 361 -22.21 -12.94 19.50
C GLU A 361 -21.20 -14.09 19.50
N LYS A 362 -21.64 -15.28 19.90
CA LYS A 362 -20.83 -16.50 19.81
C LYS A 362 -21.05 -17.17 18.46
N VAL A 363 -19.98 -17.31 17.68
CA VAL A 363 -19.98 -18.16 16.49
C VAL A 363 -19.76 -19.60 16.92
N SER A 364 -20.80 -20.45 16.74
CA SER A 364 -20.83 -21.84 17.22
C SER A 364 -20.69 -22.86 16.09
N ASP A 365 -20.38 -22.43 14.89
CA ASP A 365 -20.27 -23.27 13.72
C ASP A 365 -18.90 -23.94 13.61
N ASP A 366 -18.83 -25.06 12.87
CA ASP A 366 -17.57 -25.65 12.44
C ASP A 366 -16.99 -24.80 11.31
N ILE A 367 -15.77 -24.31 11.51
CA ILE A 367 -15.14 -23.37 10.60
C ILE A 367 -13.84 -23.91 9.97
N SER A 368 -13.51 -23.41 8.79
CA SER A 368 -12.24 -23.65 8.12
C SER A 368 -11.19 -22.61 8.52
N TYR A 369 -11.63 -21.35 8.69
CA TYR A 369 -10.77 -20.24 9.12
C TYR A 369 -11.58 -19.07 9.68
N LEU A 370 -10.91 -18.28 10.52
CA LEU A 370 -11.24 -16.90 10.80
C LEU A 370 -10.17 -16.04 10.12
N TYR A 371 -10.62 -15.01 9.39
CA TYR A 371 -9.74 -14.00 8.81
C TYR A 371 -10.33 -12.62 9.11
N ALA A 372 -9.60 -11.80 9.84
CA ALA A 372 -10.04 -10.45 10.18
C ALA A 372 -9.01 -9.42 9.67
N GLY A 373 -9.47 -8.21 9.33
CA GLY A 373 -8.56 -7.18 8.80
C GLY A 373 -9.28 -5.93 8.32
N GLN A 374 -8.56 -5.11 7.54
CA GLN A 374 -9.11 -3.88 6.95
C GLN A 374 -8.58 -3.56 5.55
N VAL A 375 -7.88 -4.49 4.91
CA VAL A 375 -7.30 -4.26 3.58
C VAL A 375 -8.09 -5.03 2.52
N PRO A 376 -8.61 -4.39 1.48
CA PRO A 376 -9.38 -5.07 0.43
C PRO A 376 -8.64 -6.27 -0.15
N TRP A 377 -7.40 -6.06 -0.58
CA TRP A 377 -6.55 -7.11 -1.14
C TRP A 377 -5.46 -7.53 -0.15
N VAL A 378 -5.44 -8.80 0.20
CA VAL A 378 -4.33 -9.41 0.95
C VAL A 378 -3.21 -9.90 0.02
N SER A 379 -3.55 -10.13 -1.26
CA SER A 379 -2.64 -10.39 -2.38
C SER A 379 -3.31 -9.98 -3.69
N ARG A 380 -2.57 -10.05 -4.82
CA ARG A 380 -3.15 -9.79 -6.16
C ARG A 380 -4.33 -10.68 -6.50
N ASP A 381 -4.28 -11.92 -6.03
CA ASP A 381 -5.22 -12.97 -6.40
C ASP A 381 -6.31 -13.19 -5.34
N LEU A 382 -6.30 -12.38 -4.26
CA LEU A 382 -7.26 -12.52 -3.17
C LEU A 382 -7.73 -11.17 -2.63
N LYS A 383 -8.95 -10.79 -2.99
CA LYS A 383 -9.71 -9.68 -2.41
C LYS A 383 -10.59 -10.20 -1.27
N GLN A 384 -9.97 -10.34 -0.08
CA GLN A 384 -10.64 -10.95 1.08
C GLN A 384 -11.64 -10.03 1.76
N PHE A 385 -11.35 -8.73 1.84
CA PHE A 385 -12.20 -7.76 2.53
C PHE A 385 -12.70 -6.66 1.59
N PRO A 386 -13.55 -7.01 0.61
CA PRO A 386 -13.91 -6.08 -0.49
C PRO A 386 -14.68 -4.85 -0.02
N VAL A 387 -15.29 -4.90 1.17
CA VAL A 387 -16.07 -3.80 1.78
C VAL A 387 -15.31 -3.07 2.88
N SER A 388 -14.01 -3.37 3.07
CA SER A 388 -13.20 -2.70 4.08
C SER A 388 -12.85 -1.26 3.69
N MET A 389 -12.72 -0.42 4.70
CA MET A 389 -12.31 0.98 4.57
C MET A 389 -11.17 1.27 5.55
N PRO A 390 -10.27 2.23 5.25
CA PRO A 390 -9.08 2.44 6.07
C PRO A 390 -9.37 3.06 7.44
N ASN A 391 -10.55 3.64 7.64
CA ASN A 391 -10.85 4.51 8.78
C ASN A 391 -12.35 4.59 9.09
N ASP A 392 -13.09 3.50 8.94
CA ASP A 392 -14.53 3.44 9.30
C ASP A 392 -14.78 3.07 10.76
N GLY A 393 -13.73 2.75 11.50
CA GLY A 393 -13.80 2.41 12.91
C GLY A 393 -14.33 0.99 13.16
N PHE A 394 -14.18 0.08 12.18
CA PHE A 394 -14.58 -1.33 12.29
C PHE A 394 -13.44 -2.28 11.93
N ILE A 395 -13.55 -3.49 12.44
CA ILE A 395 -12.79 -4.65 12.02
C ILE A 395 -13.69 -5.43 11.06
N ASP A 396 -13.20 -5.73 9.86
CA ASP A 396 -13.87 -6.66 8.97
C ASP A 396 -13.53 -8.09 9.39
N VAL A 397 -14.52 -8.87 9.82
CA VAL A 397 -14.34 -10.24 10.33
C VAL A 397 -15.03 -11.21 9.38
N ALA A 398 -14.25 -12.04 8.70
CA ALA A 398 -14.71 -13.08 7.81
C ALA A 398 -14.50 -14.46 8.47
N VAL A 399 -15.60 -15.20 8.65
CA VAL A 399 -15.61 -16.55 9.20
C VAL A 399 -16.10 -17.51 8.13
N GLN A 400 -15.20 -18.33 7.60
CA GLN A 400 -15.53 -19.34 6.59
C GLN A 400 -15.98 -20.62 7.28
N LEU A 401 -17.21 -21.02 7.02
CA LEU A 401 -17.73 -22.31 7.48
C LEU A 401 -16.95 -23.47 6.84
N ASN A 402 -16.85 -24.57 7.55
CA ASN A 402 -16.23 -25.77 7.04
C ASN A 402 -17.18 -26.45 6.04
N VAL A 403 -16.86 -26.32 4.77
CA VAL A 403 -17.65 -26.86 3.65
C VAL A 403 -16.87 -27.95 2.91
N SER A 404 -17.55 -28.65 2.01
CA SER A 404 -16.94 -29.69 1.20
C SER A 404 -15.77 -29.15 0.36
N ARG A 405 -14.81 -30.03 0.02
CA ARG A 405 -13.66 -29.67 -0.84
C ARG A 405 -14.10 -29.04 -2.16
N MET A 406 -15.17 -29.53 -2.77
CA MET A 406 -15.70 -28.98 -4.02
C MET A 406 -16.20 -27.55 -3.87
N GLN A 407 -16.89 -27.23 -2.76
CA GLN A 407 -17.34 -25.87 -2.45
C GLN A 407 -16.14 -24.94 -2.19
N LYS A 408 -15.11 -25.42 -1.48
CA LYS A 408 -13.85 -24.66 -1.29
C LYS A 408 -13.19 -24.31 -2.61
N ILE A 409 -13.07 -25.27 -3.55
CA ILE A 409 -12.54 -25.04 -4.89
C ILE A 409 -13.38 -24.00 -5.65
N LYS A 410 -14.70 -24.14 -5.61
CA LYS A 410 -15.62 -23.19 -6.26
C LYS A 410 -15.53 -21.78 -5.67
N ALA A 411 -15.32 -21.67 -4.37
CA ALA A 411 -15.18 -20.38 -3.69
C ALA A 411 -13.92 -19.59 -4.12
N MET A 412 -12.90 -20.28 -4.68
CA MET A 412 -11.72 -19.60 -5.24
C MET A 412 -11.97 -18.95 -6.60
N ASP A 413 -13.04 -19.34 -7.30
CA ASP A 413 -13.40 -18.71 -8.58
C ASP A 413 -13.86 -17.25 -8.31
N GLY A 414 -13.15 -16.31 -8.90
CA GLY A 414 -13.39 -14.87 -8.68
C GLY A 414 -12.88 -14.32 -7.33
N ALA A 415 -12.00 -15.04 -6.63
CA ALA A 415 -11.43 -14.58 -5.35
C ALA A 415 -10.67 -13.24 -5.50
N GLU A 416 -10.03 -13.00 -6.67
CA GLU A 416 -9.36 -11.75 -7.02
C GLU A 416 -10.32 -10.56 -7.15
N ASN A 417 -11.61 -10.85 -7.39
CA ASN A 417 -12.68 -9.84 -7.49
C ASN A 417 -13.55 -9.75 -6.22
N GLY A 418 -13.25 -10.57 -5.19
CA GLY A 418 -14.00 -10.60 -3.95
C GLY A 418 -15.31 -11.39 -4.02
N ALA A 419 -15.46 -12.30 -5.00
CA ALA A 419 -16.69 -13.10 -5.17
C ALA A 419 -17.05 -13.93 -3.93
N MET A 420 -16.05 -14.36 -3.15
CA MET A 420 -16.25 -15.08 -1.88
C MET A 420 -17.12 -14.32 -0.88
N PHE A 421 -17.11 -12.99 -0.92
CA PHE A 421 -17.93 -12.17 -0.01
C PHE A 421 -19.43 -12.49 -0.10
N PHE A 422 -19.92 -12.85 -1.29
CA PHE A 422 -21.33 -13.17 -1.52
C PHE A 422 -21.68 -14.64 -1.29
N ASP A 423 -20.70 -15.50 -0.99
CA ASP A 423 -20.97 -16.91 -0.68
C ASP A 423 -21.64 -17.02 0.71
N ASP A 424 -22.69 -17.85 0.81
CA ASP A 424 -23.45 -18.05 2.06
C ASP A 424 -22.63 -18.77 3.14
N SER A 425 -21.58 -19.50 2.73
CA SER A 425 -20.68 -20.18 3.66
C SER A 425 -19.64 -19.23 4.28
N LEU A 426 -19.51 -18.00 3.79
CA LEU A 426 -18.71 -16.95 4.39
C LEU A 426 -19.60 -16.02 5.22
N LYS A 427 -19.54 -16.13 6.54
CA LYS A 427 -20.11 -15.13 7.43
C LYS A 427 -19.19 -13.92 7.49
N TYR A 428 -19.76 -12.73 7.38
CA TYR A 428 -19.00 -11.48 7.32
C TYR A 428 -19.60 -10.43 8.23
N TYR A 429 -18.77 -9.82 9.06
CA TYR A 429 -19.19 -8.85 10.06
C TYR A 429 -18.31 -7.60 10.03
N LYS A 430 -18.89 -6.43 10.30
CA LYS A 430 -18.15 -5.27 10.77
C LYS A 430 -18.30 -5.20 12.29
N ALA A 431 -17.17 -5.28 12.99
CA ALA A 431 -17.11 -5.45 14.44
C ALA A 431 -16.29 -4.35 15.13
N LYS A 432 -16.58 -4.08 16.40
CA LYS A 432 -15.74 -3.24 17.27
C LYS A 432 -14.60 -4.03 17.93
N ALA A 433 -14.86 -5.30 18.16
CA ALA A 433 -13.89 -6.21 18.76
C ALA A 433 -14.26 -7.66 18.43
N TYR A 434 -13.30 -8.57 18.54
CA TYR A 434 -13.56 -10.00 18.57
C TYR A 434 -12.56 -10.71 19.49
N HIS A 435 -12.96 -11.90 19.95
CA HIS A 435 -12.12 -12.78 20.77
C HIS A 435 -12.03 -14.14 20.09
N PHE A 436 -10.81 -14.64 19.96
CA PHE A 436 -10.52 -15.96 19.44
C PHE A 436 -9.85 -16.82 20.52
N LYS A 437 -10.39 -18.02 20.75
CA LYS A 437 -9.85 -19.01 21.67
C LYS A 437 -9.62 -20.32 20.93
N PRO A 438 -8.36 -20.71 20.65
CA PRO A 438 -8.06 -22.00 20.06
C PRO A 438 -8.44 -23.14 21.02
N LEU A 439 -8.99 -24.23 20.48
CA LEU A 439 -9.30 -25.47 21.20
C LEU A 439 -8.28 -26.58 20.87
N GLN A 440 -7.25 -26.25 20.10
CA GLN A 440 -6.13 -27.12 19.74
C GLN A 440 -4.80 -26.41 20.02
N THR A 441 -3.71 -27.19 20.11
CA THR A 441 -2.37 -26.68 20.40
C THR A 441 -1.45 -26.66 19.18
N ASP A 442 -1.91 -27.20 18.06
CA ASP A 442 -1.23 -27.24 16.77
C ASP A 442 -1.90 -26.31 15.75
N GLY A 443 -1.17 -25.93 14.71
CA GLY A 443 -1.58 -24.98 13.66
C GLY A 443 -0.80 -23.68 13.71
N TYR A 444 -1.37 -22.61 13.13
CA TYR A 444 -0.75 -21.29 13.06
C TYR A 444 -1.75 -20.19 13.40
N ILE A 445 -1.23 -19.10 13.96
CA ILE A 445 -1.89 -17.80 14.06
C ILE A 445 -0.98 -16.81 13.35
N SER A 446 -1.53 -16.07 12.37
CA SER A 446 -0.82 -15.01 11.65
C SER A 446 -1.37 -13.64 12.07
N ILE A 447 -0.48 -12.69 12.37
CA ILE A 447 -0.80 -11.29 12.63
C ILE A 447 0.06 -10.46 11.68
N ASP A 448 -0.56 -9.81 10.70
CA ASP A 448 0.10 -9.04 9.63
C ASP A 448 1.22 -9.85 8.90
N GLY A 449 1.03 -11.17 8.74
CA GLY A 449 2.03 -12.05 8.14
C GLY A 449 3.12 -12.55 9.07
N GLU A 450 3.07 -12.20 10.37
CA GLU A 450 4.01 -12.68 11.37
C GLU A 450 3.37 -13.75 12.27
N SER A 451 4.14 -14.80 12.59
CA SER A 451 3.66 -15.88 13.43
C SER A 451 3.44 -15.44 14.88
N ALA A 452 2.28 -15.78 15.44
CA ALA A 452 1.93 -15.51 16.83
C ALA A 452 1.73 -16.83 17.61
N PRO A 453 1.88 -16.82 18.96
CA PRO A 453 1.61 -17.98 19.78
C PRO A 453 0.16 -18.48 19.66
N ILE A 454 -0.05 -19.81 19.73
CA ILE A 454 -1.38 -20.43 19.72
C ILE A 454 -2.00 -20.30 21.11
N LEU A 455 -2.46 -19.12 21.43
CA LEU A 455 -3.09 -18.75 22.71
C LEU A 455 -4.35 -17.91 22.43
N PRO A 456 -5.31 -17.84 23.35
CA PRO A 456 -6.44 -16.93 23.23
C PRO A 456 -5.97 -15.48 23.10
N PHE A 457 -6.68 -14.72 22.25
CA PHE A 457 -6.42 -13.29 22.07
C PHE A 457 -7.72 -12.50 21.81
N THR A 458 -7.71 -11.24 22.20
CA THR A 458 -8.77 -10.29 21.95
C THR A 458 -8.27 -9.17 21.05
N VAL A 459 -9.03 -8.80 20.04
CA VAL A 459 -8.74 -7.71 19.12
C VAL A 459 -9.77 -6.61 19.26
N GLU A 460 -9.31 -5.37 19.37
CA GLU A 460 -10.15 -4.17 19.41
C GLU A 460 -9.71 -3.18 18.35
N ILE A 461 -10.68 -2.50 17.74
CA ILE A 461 -10.42 -1.39 16.82
C ILE A 461 -9.91 -0.15 17.57
N MET A 462 -8.90 0.50 17.02
CA MET A 462 -8.38 1.81 17.42
C MET A 462 -8.58 2.78 16.26
N PRO A 463 -9.73 3.48 16.19
CA PRO A 463 -10.14 4.24 15.01
C PRO A 463 -9.15 5.34 14.67
N SER A 464 -8.72 5.42 13.42
CA SER A 464 -7.90 6.49 12.85
C SER A 464 -6.63 6.81 13.66
N LEU A 465 -6.06 5.83 14.34
CA LEU A 465 -4.91 6.03 15.24
C LEU A 465 -3.61 6.29 14.46
N ALA A 466 -3.39 5.60 13.34
CA ALA A 466 -2.21 5.76 12.49
C ALA A 466 -2.44 6.67 11.28
N ARG A 467 -1.37 6.92 10.54
CA ARG A 467 -1.38 7.66 9.27
C ARG A 467 -0.56 6.91 8.23
N VAL A 468 -1.06 6.90 7.00
CA VAL A 468 -0.31 6.44 5.83
C VAL A 468 -0.32 7.51 4.75
N LEU A 469 0.76 7.61 3.97
CA LEU A 469 0.72 8.48 2.79
C LEU A 469 -0.08 7.80 1.69
N SER A 470 -1.03 8.53 1.13
CA SER A 470 -1.90 8.05 0.06
C SER A 470 -2.14 9.14 -0.98
N PRO A 471 -2.27 8.81 -2.27
CA PRO A 471 -2.78 9.74 -3.26
C PRO A 471 -4.29 9.97 -3.12
N TYR A 472 -5.00 9.11 -2.36
CA TYR A 472 -6.45 9.11 -2.16
C TYR A 472 -6.81 9.21 -0.68
N TYR A 473 -8.10 9.49 -0.38
CA TYR A 473 -8.62 9.57 1.00
C TYR A 473 -9.28 8.29 1.50
N THR A 474 -9.28 7.24 0.68
CA THR A 474 -9.73 5.88 1.01
C THR A 474 -8.90 4.87 0.23
N TRP A 475 -9.15 3.56 0.41
CA TRP A 475 -8.52 2.54 -0.43
C TRP A 475 -8.88 2.75 -1.91
N ASN A 476 -7.90 2.58 -2.80
CA ASN A 476 -8.15 2.53 -4.23
C ASN A 476 -8.79 1.17 -4.58
N ASN A 477 -10.03 1.01 -4.16
CA ASN A 477 -10.81 -0.22 -4.25
C ASN A 477 -12.13 0.04 -4.97
N GLN A 478 -12.36 -0.68 -6.06
CA GLN A 478 -13.63 -0.73 -6.77
C GLN A 478 -14.33 -2.05 -6.45
N PHE A 479 -15.60 -1.99 -5.91
CA PHE A 479 -16.39 -3.18 -5.56
C PHE A 479 -17.91 -2.98 -5.73
#